data_2e40f8df5083b027d5214060754c475b
#
_entry.id   2e40f8df5083b027d5214060754c475b
#
_cell.length_a   1.000
_cell.length_b   1.000
_cell.length_c   1.000
_cell.angle_alpha   90.00
_cell.angle_beta   90.00
_cell.angle_gamma   90.00
#
_symmetry.space_group_name_H-M   'P 1'
#
loop_
_entity.id
_entity.type
_entity.pdbx_description
1 polymer ?
#
loop_
_entity_poly.entity_id
_entity_poly.type
_entity_poly.pdbx_seq_one_letter_code
_entity_poly.pdbx_strand_id
1 'polypeptide(L)'
;MLAGEYNGEKVREDNIKAVAPTNYWTIELASEPSASEPIAEAPRYDGAQMMQDIKDTLKQRGAMMIRGIGRVFRILDDNRNRQLDKNELMWGLKDFDIHLSDEQVGVLIKHFDRDGSGTVNFDEFLVALRGDLNEFRTSYIKKAYDKLDVNKDGLVTLEDIAKLYDVSKHPDVLARRKTPEEAYREFMSMWDTQVADGIVNFEEFCEYFKDVSASIDTDEYFAAMMTSAWKL
;
A
#
# COMPACT_ATOMS: atom_id res chain seq x y z
N MET A 1 -39.65 -52.66 2.91
CA MET A 1 -38.95 -53.33 4.02
C MET A 1 -37.46 -53.18 3.78
N LEU A 2 -36.87 -52.28 4.45
CA LEU A 2 -35.38 -52.16 4.51
C LEU A 2 -35.03 -51.94 5.98
N ALA A 3 -34.54 -52.99 6.60
CA ALA A 3 -33.96 -52.92 7.93
C ALA A 3 -32.55 -52.35 7.80
N GLY A 4 -32.26 -51.18 8.43
CA GLY A 4 -30.92 -50.64 8.54
C GLY A 4 -30.29 -51.05 9.86
N GLU A 5 -29.04 -51.51 9.79
CA GLU A 5 -28.23 -51.76 10.97
C GLU A 5 -27.53 -50.45 11.38
N TYR A 6 -27.64 -50.09 12.65
CA TYR A 6 -26.85 -49.05 13.26
C TYR A 6 -26.16 -49.61 14.51
N ASN A 7 -24.84 -49.52 14.54
CA ASN A 7 -23.98 -50.04 15.62
C ASN A 7 -24.05 -51.54 15.97
N GLY A 8 -24.36 -52.39 15.00
CA GLY A 8 -24.23 -53.82 15.20
C GLY A 8 -25.34 -54.47 16.04
N GLU A 9 -26.37 -53.76 16.45
CA GLU A 9 -27.54 -54.34 17.14
C GLU A 9 -28.79 -54.25 16.27
N LYS A 10 -29.45 -55.44 16.11
CA LYS A 10 -30.74 -55.52 15.44
C LYS A 10 -31.83 -54.90 16.27
N VAL A 11 -32.40 -53.80 15.82
CA VAL A 11 -33.59 -53.18 16.44
C VAL A 11 -34.82 -53.99 16.04
N ARG A 12 -35.50 -54.61 16.99
CA ARG A 12 -36.76 -55.32 16.77
C ARG A 12 -37.89 -54.30 16.64
N GLU A 13 -38.78 -54.51 15.69
CA GLU A 13 -39.94 -53.67 15.35
C GLU A 13 -40.95 -53.46 16.47
N ASP A 14 -40.88 -54.20 17.55
CA ASP A 14 -41.93 -54.24 18.57
C ASP A 14 -41.81 -53.16 19.65
N ASN A 15 -40.80 -52.31 19.59
CA ASN A 15 -40.52 -51.25 20.56
C ASN A 15 -40.86 -49.83 20.07
N ILE A 16 -41.49 -49.68 18.91
CA ILE A 16 -41.94 -48.38 18.46
C ILE A 16 -43.35 -48.12 19.04
N LYS A 17 -43.42 -47.62 20.25
CA LYS A 17 -44.65 -47.01 20.73
C LYS A 17 -44.85 -45.70 19.95
N ALA A 18 -45.94 -45.70 19.15
CA ALA A 18 -46.39 -44.47 18.52
C ALA A 18 -46.73 -43.44 19.61
N VAL A 19 -45.83 -42.51 19.80
CA VAL A 19 -46.13 -41.27 20.55
C VAL A 19 -46.82 -40.36 19.54
N ALA A 20 -48.08 -40.07 19.73
CA ALA A 20 -48.80 -39.10 18.94
C ALA A 20 -48.08 -37.74 19.02
N PRO A 21 -47.93 -37.05 17.90
CA PRO A 21 -47.29 -35.71 17.92
C PRO A 21 -48.32 -34.71 18.47
N THR A 22 -48.26 -34.46 19.74
CA THR A 22 -48.86 -33.27 20.36
C THR A 22 -47.74 -32.25 20.53
N ASN A 23 -47.47 -31.48 19.51
CA ASN A 23 -46.98 -30.12 19.64
C ASN A 23 -47.02 -29.47 18.26
N TYR A 24 -48.12 -28.78 18.04
CA TYR A 24 -48.14 -27.73 17.04
C TYR A 24 -47.07 -26.71 17.44
N TRP A 25 -46.12 -26.46 16.53
CA TRP A 25 -45.27 -25.30 16.63
C TRP A 25 -46.16 -24.08 16.55
N THR A 26 -46.51 -23.51 17.66
CA THR A 26 -46.94 -22.13 17.73
C THR A 26 -45.70 -21.32 17.43
N ILE A 27 -45.60 -20.86 16.20
CA ILE A 27 -44.70 -19.77 15.87
C ILE A 27 -45.34 -18.56 16.55
N GLU A 28 -44.86 -18.24 17.76
CA GLU A 28 -45.01 -16.89 18.26
C GLU A 28 -44.25 -16.02 17.29
N LEU A 29 -44.99 -15.30 16.45
CA LEU A 29 -44.44 -14.18 15.70
C LEU A 29 -43.89 -13.23 16.76
N ALA A 30 -42.55 -13.27 16.93
CA ALA A 30 -41.87 -12.24 17.68
C ALA A 30 -42.37 -10.91 17.13
N SER A 31 -42.95 -10.09 18.01
CA SER A 31 -43.38 -8.74 17.71
C SER A 31 -42.27 -8.08 16.90
N GLU A 32 -42.65 -7.50 15.75
CA GLU A 32 -41.74 -6.71 14.95
C GLU A 32 -40.92 -5.79 15.85
N PRO A 33 -39.60 -5.74 15.75
CA PRO A 33 -38.82 -4.82 16.53
C PRO A 33 -39.31 -3.41 16.21
N SER A 34 -39.72 -2.71 17.24
CA SER A 34 -40.23 -1.33 17.13
C SER A 34 -39.17 -0.54 16.36
N ALA A 35 -39.64 0.15 15.31
CA ALA A 35 -38.83 1.08 14.54
C ALA A 35 -38.15 2.08 15.48
N SER A 36 -36.87 2.31 15.24
CA SER A 36 -36.00 3.36 15.78
C SER A 36 -35.15 3.02 17.02
N GLU A 37 -34.25 2.04 16.89
CA GLU A 37 -32.91 2.34 17.36
C GLU A 37 -32.12 2.89 16.14
N PRO A 38 -31.47 4.05 16.25
CA PRO A 38 -30.57 4.48 15.18
C PRO A 38 -29.52 3.39 15.05
N ILE A 39 -29.46 2.78 13.87
CA ILE A 39 -28.32 1.93 13.47
C ILE A 39 -27.12 2.82 13.76
N ALA A 40 -26.34 2.49 14.82
CA ALA A 40 -25.11 3.18 15.10
C ALA A 40 -24.34 3.17 13.76
N GLU A 41 -24.14 4.34 13.16
CA GLU A 41 -23.33 4.46 11.95
C GLU A 41 -22.06 3.69 12.26
N ALA A 42 -21.79 2.63 11.51
CA ALA A 42 -20.53 1.90 11.60
C ALA A 42 -19.43 2.95 11.58
N PRO A 43 -18.47 2.94 12.52
CA PRO A 43 -17.47 3.98 12.60
C PRO A 43 -16.94 4.18 11.20
N ARG A 44 -16.99 5.42 10.70
CA ARG A 44 -16.39 5.77 9.42
C ARG A 44 -14.89 5.55 9.58
N TYR A 45 -14.46 4.32 9.31
CA TYR A 45 -13.05 4.00 9.29
C TYR A 45 -12.43 4.83 8.16
N ASP A 46 -11.71 5.86 8.55
CA ASP A 46 -10.85 6.62 7.67
C ASP A 46 -9.74 5.69 7.15
N GLY A 47 -9.40 5.81 5.87
CA GLY A 47 -8.30 5.05 5.26
C GLY A 47 -6.99 5.17 6.04
N ALA A 48 -6.74 6.32 6.66
CA ALA A 48 -5.59 6.57 7.51
C ALA A 48 -5.58 5.69 8.78
N GLN A 49 -6.73 5.51 9.43
CA GLN A 49 -6.84 4.65 10.60
C GLN A 49 -6.64 3.18 10.23
N MET A 50 -7.22 2.72 9.12
CA MET A 50 -7.01 1.36 8.63
C MET A 50 -5.53 1.09 8.32
N MET A 51 -4.86 2.06 7.71
CA MET A 51 -3.42 1.99 7.45
C MET A 51 -2.61 1.89 8.74
N GLN A 52 -2.99 2.65 9.77
CA GLN A 52 -2.31 2.60 11.06
C GLN A 52 -2.48 1.23 11.72
N ASP A 53 -3.68 0.66 11.71
CA ASP A 53 -3.96 -0.67 12.24
C ASP A 53 -3.14 -1.76 11.53
N ILE A 54 -3.02 -1.66 10.20
CA ILE A 54 -2.18 -2.57 9.39
C ILE A 54 -0.71 -2.42 9.79
N LYS A 55 -0.20 -1.19 9.87
CA LYS A 55 1.18 -0.90 10.28
C LYS A 55 1.48 -1.45 11.68
N ASP A 56 0.59 -1.24 12.63
CA ASP A 56 0.77 -1.70 14.00
C ASP A 56 0.75 -3.23 14.10
N THR A 57 -0.13 -3.89 13.35
CA THR A 57 -0.18 -5.35 13.28
C THR A 57 1.12 -5.91 12.67
N LEU A 58 1.60 -5.35 11.57
CA LEU A 58 2.84 -5.76 10.94
C LEU A 58 4.06 -5.48 11.82
N LYS A 59 4.05 -4.37 12.55
CA LYS A 59 5.09 -4.00 13.51
C LYS A 59 5.17 -4.99 14.66
N GLN A 60 4.04 -5.37 15.24
CA GLN A 60 3.96 -6.40 16.29
C GLN A 60 4.50 -7.75 15.82
N ARG A 61 4.32 -8.08 14.56
CA ARG A 61 4.87 -9.31 13.95
C ARG A 61 6.31 -9.17 13.44
N GLY A 62 6.97 -8.03 13.69
CA GLY A 62 8.34 -7.76 13.25
C GLY A 62 8.51 -7.68 11.72
N ALA A 63 7.43 -7.39 10.99
CA ALA A 63 7.40 -7.44 9.52
C ALA A 63 7.60 -6.08 8.83
N MET A 64 8.04 -5.05 9.56
CA MET A 64 8.17 -3.68 9.00
C MET A 64 9.45 -3.42 8.19
N MET A 65 10.42 -4.37 8.20
CA MET A 65 11.58 -4.29 7.31
C MET A 65 11.21 -4.77 5.90
N ILE A 66 11.93 -4.31 4.88
CA ILE A 66 11.64 -4.63 3.46
C ILE A 66 11.41 -6.12 3.22
N ARG A 67 12.28 -6.97 3.79
CA ARG A 67 12.14 -8.43 3.68
C ARG A 67 10.86 -8.95 4.31
N GLY A 68 10.45 -8.36 5.43
CA GLY A 68 9.19 -8.69 6.11
C GLY A 68 7.99 -8.27 5.27
N ILE A 69 7.96 -7.02 4.83
CA ILE A 69 6.91 -6.48 3.96
C ILE A 69 6.81 -7.28 2.66
N GLY A 70 7.96 -7.61 2.04
CA GLY A 70 7.98 -8.45 0.83
C GLY A 70 7.49 -9.89 1.05
N ARG A 71 7.61 -10.43 2.27
CA ARG A 71 6.99 -11.71 2.64
C ARG A 71 5.48 -11.56 2.78
N VAL A 72 5.02 -10.51 3.45
CA VAL A 72 3.58 -10.20 3.59
C VAL A 72 2.95 -10.06 2.22
N PHE A 73 3.51 -9.22 1.36
CA PHE A 73 3.01 -9.02 -0.01
C PHE A 73 2.85 -10.35 -0.75
N ARG A 74 3.86 -11.25 -0.70
CA ARG A 74 3.79 -12.56 -1.35
C ARG A 74 2.79 -13.54 -0.74
N ILE A 75 2.40 -13.34 0.52
CA ILE A 75 1.32 -14.09 1.17
C ILE A 75 -0.03 -13.59 0.67
N LEU A 76 -0.17 -12.28 0.49
CA LEU A 76 -1.39 -11.65 -0.03
C LEU A 76 -1.60 -11.94 -1.52
N ASP A 77 -0.52 -11.93 -2.32
CA ASP A 77 -0.49 -12.18 -3.77
C ASP A 77 -0.66 -13.69 -4.05
N ASP A 78 -1.89 -14.17 -3.99
CA ASP A 78 -2.24 -15.59 -4.13
C ASP A 78 -2.04 -16.10 -5.57
N ASN A 79 -2.40 -15.28 -6.55
CA ASN A 79 -2.27 -15.61 -7.98
C ASN A 79 -0.86 -15.35 -8.54
N ARG A 80 0.04 -14.73 -7.77
CA ARG A 80 1.45 -14.43 -8.11
C ARG A 80 1.63 -13.53 -9.34
N ASN A 81 0.68 -12.64 -9.56
CA ASN A 81 0.76 -11.65 -10.63
C ASN A 81 1.57 -10.39 -10.24
N ARG A 82 2.06 -10.31 -8.99
CA ARG A 82 2.78 -9.18 -8.38
C ARG A 82 1.93 -7.92 -8.22
N GLN A 83 0.65 -8.07 -8.15
CA GLN A 83 -0.32 -7.03 -7.87
C GLN A 83 -1.33 -7.60 -6.88
N LEU A 84 -1.84 -6.77 -5.99
CA LEU A 84 -2.90 -7.16 -5.07
C LEU A 84 -4.22 -6.58 -5.57
N ASP A 85 -5.14 -7.45 -5.87
CA ASP A 85 -6.51 -7.07 -6.14
C ASP A 85 -7.31 -6.93 -4.83
N LYS A 86 -8.56 -6.51 -4.97
CA LYS A 86 -9.46 -6.30 -3.84
C LYS A 86 -9.69 -7.56 -3.01
N ASN A 87 -9.81 -8.71 -3.67
CA ASN A 87 -10.07 -9.99 -3.01
C ASN A 87 -8.82 -10.47 -2.26
N GLU A 88 -7.65 -10.37 -2.89
CA GLU A 88 -6.37 -10.72 -2.30
C GLU A 88 -6.08 -9.87 -1.06
N LEU A 89 -6.32 -8.56 -1.12
CA LEU A 89 -6.21 -7.68 0.04
C LEU A 89 -7.20 -8.06 1.14
N MET A 90 -8.46 -8.29 0.80
CA MET A 90 -9.50 -8.62 1.77
C MET A 90 -9.21 -9.93 2.49
N TRP A 91 -8.92 -10.99 1.73
CA TRP A 91 -8.67 -12.31 2.32
C TRP A 91 -7.32 -12.39 3.00
N GLY A 92 -6.29 -11.79 2.40
CA GLY A 92 -4.96 -11.79 2.97
C GLY A 92 -4.86 -11.00 4.28
N LEU A 93 -5.50 -9.84 4.40
CA LEU A 93 -5.52 -9.07 5.65
C LEU A 93 -6.27 -9.81 6.76
N LYS A 94 -7.28 -10.61 6.42
CA LYS A 94 -7.98 -11.46 7.37
C LYS A 94 -7.05 -12.50 8.03
N ASP A 95 -6.05 -13.02 7.33
CA ASP A 95 -5.04 -13.92 7.90
C ASP A 95 -4.13 -13.21 8.92
N PHE A 96 -4.14 -11.90 8.90
CA PHE A 96 -3.46 -11.04 9.87
C PHE A 96 -4.38 -10.53 10.97
N ASP A 97 -5.59 -11.10 11.13
CA ASP A 97 -6.65 -10.68 12.06
C ASP A 97 -7.23 -9.27 11.79
N ILE A 98 -7.04 -8.76 10.58
CA ILE A 98 -7.58 -7.48 10.13
C ILE A 98 -8.82 -7.76 9.29
N HIS A 99 -10.00 -7.52 9.88
CA HIS A 99 -11.28 -7.78 9.25
C HIS A 99 -11.86 -6.49 8.67
N LEU A 100 -11.86 -6.36 7.37
CA LEU A 100 -12.39 -5.20 6.65
C LEU A 100 -13.62 -5.60 5.83
N SER A 101 -14.61 -4.70 5.76
CA SER A 101 -15.73 -4.84 4.84
C SER A 101 -15.29 -4.60 3.40
N ASP A 102 -16.12 -5.02 2.45
CA ASP A 102 -15.88 -4.79 1.02
C ASP A 102 -15.69 -3.30 0.68
N GLU A 103 -16.46 -2.42 1.33
CA GLU A 103 -16.35 -0.97 1.16
C GLU A 103 -15.02 -0.43 1.74
N GLN A 104 -14.63 -0.91 2.92
CA GLN A 104 -13.37 -0.52 3.56
C GLN A 104 -12.16 -0.94 2.75
N VAL A 105 -12.16 -2.14 2.16
CA VAL A 105 -11.11 -2.59 1.25
C VAL A 105 -11.06 -1.70 0.01
N GLY A 106 -12.19 -1.27 -0.51
CA GLY A 106 -12.25 -0.31 -1.63
C GLY A 106 -11.63 1.05 -1.29
N VAL A 107 -11.83 1.55 -0.06
CA VAL A 107 -11.17 2.78 0.43
C VAL A 107 -9.67 2.55 0.59
N LEU A 108 -9.27 1.40 1.12
CA LEU A 108 -7.88 1.04 1.33
C LEU A 108 -7.11 0.94 0.00
N ILE A 109 -7.68 0.29 -1.02
CA ILE A 109 -7.07 0.23 -2.37
C ILE A 109 -6.83 1.63 -2.90
N LYS A 110 -7.82 2.52 -2.85
CA LYS A 110 -7.65 3.91 -3.30
C LYS A 110 -6.55 4.68 -2.58
N HIS A 111 -6.22 4.26 -1.37
CA HIS A 111 -5.13 4.85 -0.61
C HIS A 111 -3.76 4.31 -1.01
N PHE A 112 -3.71 3.04 -1.41
CA PHE A 112 -2.48 2.39 -1.90
C PHE A 112 -2.19 2.72 -3.36
N ASP A 113 -3.22 2.61 -4.22
CA ASP A 113 -3.17 2.73 -5.68
C ASP A 113 -2.87 4.18 -6.09
N ARG A 114 -1.62 4.48 -6.40
CA ARG A 114 -1.16 5.82 -6.77
C ARG A 114 -1.31 6.09 -8.27
N ASP A 115 -1.22 5.06 -9.09
CA ASP A 115 -1.26 5.16 -10.55
C ASP A 115 -2.69 5.00 -11.13
N GLY A 116 -3.66 4.66 -10.28
CA GLY A 116 -5.07 4.49 -10.68
C GLY A 116 -5.32 3.20 -11.45
N SER A 117 -4.47 2.18 -11.31
CA SER A 117 -4.59 0.88 -11.99
C SER A 117 -5.74 0.02 -11.46
N GLY A 118 -6.25 0.33 -10.27
CA GLY A 118 -7.27 -0.45 -9.56
C GLY A 118 -6.70 -1.64 -8.78
N THR A 119 -5.38 -1.81 -8.79
CA THR A 119 -4.63 -2.85 -8.05
C THR A 119 -3.49 -2.21 -7.27
N VAL A 120 -2.85 -2.94 -6.39
CA VAL A 120 -1.71 -2.46 -5.60
C VAL A 120 -0.47 -3.26 -5.94
N ASN A 121 0.52 -2.62 -6.53
CA ASN A 121 1.82 -3.23 -6.76
C ASN A 121 2.70 -3.20 -5.51
N PHE A 122 3.88 -3.86 -5.58
CA PHE A 122 4.77 -3.96 -4.40
C PHE A 122 5.31 -2.60 -3.95
N ASP A 123 5.64 -1.71 -4.87
CA ASP A 123 6.23 -0.41 -4.55
C ASP A 123 5.20 0.49 -3.87
N GLU A 124 3.97 0.52 -4.36
CA GLU A 124 2.83 1.20 -3.71
C GLU A 124 2.55 0.66 -2.32
N PHE A 125 2.53 -0.68 -2.17
CA PHE A 125 2.35 -1.32 -0.88
C PHE A 125 3.46 -0.96 0.11
N LEU A 126 4.71 -0.95 -0.35
CA LEU A 126 5.89 -0.59 0.43
C LEU A 126 5.85 0.87 0.89
N VAL A 127 5.59 1.80 -0.04
CA VAL A 127 5.50 3.24 0.25
C VAL A 127 4.41 3.52 1.26
N ALA A 128 3.22 2.97 1.05
CA ALA A 128 2.09 3.18 1.96
C ALA A 128 2.36 2.66 3.37
N LEU A 129 3.00 1.49 3.50
CA LEU A 129 3.34 0.91 4.81
C LEU A 129 4.48 1.64 5.51
N ARG A 130 5.49 2.09 4.79
CA ARG A 130 6.65 2.76 5.39
C ARG A 130 6.39 4.22 5.70
N GLY A 131 5.38 4.80 5.08
CA GLY A 131 4.89 6.14 5.39
C GLY A 131 5.75 7.24 4.81
N ASP A 132 5.55 8.43 5.36
CA ASP A 132 6.19 9.66 4.90
C ASP A 132 7.66 9.73 5.33
N LEU A 133 8.37 10.64 4.68
CA LEU A 133 9.73 10.99 5.05
C LEU A 133 9.77 11.57 6.46
N ASN A 134 10.67 11.07 7.30
CA ASN A 134 10.92 11.69 8.60
C ASN A 134 11.77 12.95 8.45
N GLU A 135 11.83 13.77 9.50
CA GLU A 135 12.60 15.02 9.50
C GLU A 135 14.09 14.81 9.21
N PHE A 136 14.66 13.70 9.71
CA PHE A 136 16.06 13.37 9.48
C PHE A 136 16.33 13.15 7.99
N ARG A 137 15.55 12.29 7.31
CA ARG A 137 15.69 12.02 5.86
C ARG A 137 15.40 13.26 5.04
N THR A 138 14.35 14.00 5.39
CA THR A 138 14.01 15.28 4.75
C THR A 138 15.15 16.28 4.81
N SER A 139 15.89 16.33 5.92
CA SER A 139 17.06 17.21 6.05
C SER A 139 18.18 16.91 5.05
N TYR A 140 18.41 15.63 4.74
CA TYR A 140 19.37 15.21 3.71
C TYR A 140 18.88 15.49 2.30
N ILE A 141 17.59 15.30 2.05
CA ILE A 141 16.96 15.65 0.78
C ILE A 141 17.07 17.15 0.54
N LYS A 142 16.81 17.96 1.59
CA LYS A 142 16.94 19.41 1.50
C LYS A 142 18.37 19.85 1.18
N LYS A 143 19.38 19.24 1.79
CA LYS A 143 20.78 19.54 1.46
C LYS A 143 21.11 19.21 0.00
N ALA A 144 20.58 18.10 -0.53
CA ALA A 144 20.77 17.73 -1.93
C ALA A 144 20.07 18.73 -2.87
N TYR A 145 18.83 19.09 -2.55
CA TYR A 145 18.07 20.10 -3.29
C TYR A 145 18.75 21.46 -3.30
N ASP A 146 19.19 21.93 -2.14
CA ASP A 146 19.92 23.20 -2.00
C ASP A 146 21.23 23.25 -2.79
N LYS A 147 21.77 22.10 -3.12
CA LYS A 147 22.96 21.99 -3.97
C LYS A 147 22.62 22.10 -5.45
N LEU A 148 21.43 21.62 -5.85
CA LEU A 148 20.92 21.74 -7.22
C LEU A 148 20.43 23.16 -7.50
N ASP A 149 19.75 23.79 -6.56
CA ASP A 149 19.27 25.17 -6.61
C ASP A 149 20.44 26.14 -6.44
N VAL A 150 21.12 26.45 -7.55
CA VAL A 150 22.36 27.25 -7.55
C VAL A 150 22.06 28.73 -7.30
N ASN A 151 20.94 29.23 -7.82
CA ASN A 151 20.54 30.64 -7.70
C ASN A 151 19.78 30.95 -6.40
N LYS A 152 19.37 29.89 -5.65
CA LYS A 152 18.66 29.97 -4.36
C LYS A 152 17.27 30.63 -4.46
N ASP A 153 16.58 30.45 -5.58
CA ASP A 153 15.23 30.95 -5.76
C ASP A 153 14.14 29.94 -5.30
N GLY A 154 14.55 28.74 -4.89
CA GLY A 154 13.66 27.69 -4.41
C GLY A 154 13.15 26.75 -5.50
N LEU A 155 13.62 26.93 -6.73
CA LEU A 155 13.27 26.09 -7.88
C LEU A 155 14.54 25.56 -8.54
N VAL A 156 14.50 24.31 -8.97
CA VAL A 156 15.59 23.71 -9.77
C VAL A 156 15.19 23.76 -11.23
N THR A 157 15.93 24.49 -12.03
CA THR A 157 15.69 24.71 -13.45
C THR A 157 16.78 24.10 -14.32
N LEU A 158 16.56 24.08 -15.63
CA LEU A 158 17.60 23.67 -16.59
C LEU A 158 18.88 24.51 -16.46
N GLU A 159 18.75 25.80 -16.09
CA GLU A 159 19.91 26.69 -15.91
C GLU A 159 20.75 26.29 -14.70
N ASP A 160 20.13 25.84 -13.62
CA ASP A 160 20.83 25.37 -12.45
C ASP A 160 21.56 24.07 -12.73
N ILE A 161 20.89 23.13 -13.38
CA ILE A 161 21.49 21.86 -13.78
C ILE A 161 22.65 22.08 -14.75
N ALA A 162 22.52 22.98 -15.72
CA ALA A 162 23.58 23.27 -16.69
C ALA A 162 24.86 23.88 -16.05
N LYS A 163 24.73 24.57 -14.90
CA LYS A 163 25.87 25.05 -14.14
C LYS A 163 26.62 23.95 -13.39
N LEU A 164 25.92 22.88 -13.03
CA LEU A 164 26.43 21.78 -12.20
C LEU A 164 26.88 20.58 -13.03
N TYR A 165 26.23 20.33 -14.15
CA TYR A 165 26.39 19.10 -14.92
C TYR A 165 26.72 19.41 -16.38
N ASP A 166 27.91 19.02 -16.83
CA ASP A 166 28.35 19.19 -18.21
C ASP A 166 27.91 17.97 -19.06
N VAL A 167 26.87 18.15 -19.86
CA VAL A 167 26.36 17.12 -20.78
C VAL A 167 27.12 17.09 -22.12
N SER A 168 28.14 17.91 -22.33
CA SER A 168 28.91 17.95 -23.59
C SER A 168 29.55 16.60 -23.93
N LYS A 169 29.83 15.78 -22.92
CA LYS A 169 30.39 14.43 -23.02
C LYS A 169 29.34 13.32 -23.01
N HIS A 170 28.06 13.65 -22.93
CA HIS A 170 27.00 12.65 -22.98
C HIS A 170 27.02 11.92 -24.33
N PRO A 171 26.95 10.57 -24.38
CA PRO A 171 27.06 9.80 -25.59
C PRO A 171 26.12 10.23 -26.72
N ASP A 172 24.86 10.57 -26.37
CA ASP A 172 23.85 10.98 -27.34
C ASP A 172 24.06 12.42 -27.83
N VAL A 173 24.63 13.29 -26.99
CA VAL A 173 25.00 14.65 -27.39
C VAL A 173 26.21 14.61 -28.31
N LEU A 174 27.23 13.82 -28.00
CA LEU A 174 28.41 13.60 -28.86
C LEU A 174 28.01 12.99 -30.20
N ALA A 175 27.11 12.04 -30.20
CA ALA A 175 26.59 11.40 -31.42
C ALA A 175 25.56 12.27 -32.17
N ARG A 176 25.27 13.46 -31.71
CA ARG A 176 24.27 14.39 -32.25
C ARG A 176 22.84 13.78 -32.35
N ARG A 177 22.52 12.82 -31.47
CA ARG A 177 21.19 12.22 -31.36
C ARG A 177 20.27 13.07 -30.48
N LYS A 178 20.86 13.81 -29.53
CA LYS A 178 20.14 14.74 -28.63
C LYS A 178 20.88 16.07 -28.57
N THR A 179 20.13 17.12 -28.36
CA THR A 179 20.68 18.42 -27.97
C THR A 179 21.09 18.41 -26.50
N PRO A 180 21.96 19.30 -26.06
CA PRO A 180 22.27 19.48 -24.62
C PRO A 180 20.98 19.72 -23.79
N GLU A 181 20.06 20.51 -24.29
CA GLU A 181 18.79 20.80 -23.62
C GLU A 181 17.91 19.57 -23.44
N GLU A 182 17.81 18.70 -24.47
CA GLU A 182 17.09 17.44 -24.37
C GLU A 182 17.72 16.49 -23.34
N ALA A 183 19.07 16.47 -23.24
CA ALA A 183 19.75 15.67 -22.23
C ALA A 183 19.53 16.20 -20.80
N TYR A 184 19.47 17.51 -20.61
CA TYR A 184 19.11 18.10 -19.31
C TYR A 184 17.65 17.81 -18.93
N ARG A 185 16.69 17.93 -19.87
CA ARG A 185 15.28 17.62 -19.63
C ARG A 185 15.09 16.15 -19.26
N GLU A 186 15.78 15.25 -19.95
CA GLU A 186 15.76 13.81 -19.63
C GLU A 186 16.30 13.54 -18.21
N PHE A 187 17.37 14.23 -17.81
CA PHE A 187 17.89 14.11 -16.46
C PHE A 187 16.89 14.63 -15.41
N MET A 188 16.24 15.75 -15.67
CA MET A 188 15.23 16.33 -14.76
C MET A 188 13.94 15.53 -14.71
N SER A 189 13.59 14.83 -15.78
CA SER A 189 12.34 14.04 -15.86
C SER A 189 12.19 12.96 -14.79
N MET A 190 13.28 12.61 -14.11
CA MET A 190 13.23 11.69 -12.97
C MET A 190 12.50 12.30 -11.76
N TRP A 191 12.47 13.63 -11.64
CA TRP A 191 11.86 14.36 -10.53
C TRP A 191 10.66 15.18 -10.97
N ASP A 192 10.64 15.67 -12.21
CA ASP A 192 9.57 16.46 -12.84
C ASP A 192 8.43 15.50 -13.27
N THR A 193 7.64 15.07 -12.28
CA THR A 193 6.66 14.00 -12.46
C THR A 193 5.20 14.48 -12.49
N GLN A 194 4.91 15.65 -11.92
CA GLN A 194 3.53 16.15 -11.82
C GLN A 194 3.13 16.95 -13.06
N VAL A 195 3.95 17.90 -13.47
CA VAL A 195 3.76 18.69 -14.68
C VAL A 195 5.12 18.84 -15.33
N ALA A 196 5.40 18.09 -16.38
CA ALA A 196 6.69 18.07 -17.08
C ALA A 196 6.98 19.45 -17.76
N ASP A 197 7.17 20.49 -16.93
CA ASP A 197 7.44 21.87 -17.34
C ASP A 197 8.95 22.21 -17.37
N GLY A 198 9.79 21.30 -16.89
CA GLY A 198 11.25 21.49 -16.80
C GLY A 198 11.67 22.28 -15.57
N ILE A 199 10.80 22.36 -14.57
CA ILE A 199 11.06 22.96 -13.26
C ILE A 199 10.79 21.89 -12.21
N VAL A 200 11.67 21.76 -11.24
CA VAL A 200 11.50 20.82 -10.11
C VAL A 200 11.44 21.64 -8.84
N ASN A 201 10.31 21.61 -8.16
CA ASN A 201 10.19 22.20 -6.83
C ASN A 201 10.63 21.20 -5.74
N PHE A 202 10.76 21.68 -4.50
CA PHE A 202 11.22 20.82 -3.40
C PHE A 202 10.26 19.68 -3.07
N GLU A 203 8.96 19.88 -3.27
CA GLU A 203 7.93 18.88 -3.00
C GLU A 203 8.01 17.72 -4.00
N GLU A 204 8.15 17.98 -5.30
CA GLU A 204 8.39 16.98 -6.33
C GLU A 204 9.68 16.19 -6.09
N PHE A 205 10.74 16.90 -5.69
CA PHE A 205 11.99 16.26 -5.33
C PHE A 205 11.84 15.34 -4.10
N CYS A 206 11.05 15.75 -3.10
CA CYS A 206 10.72 14.92 -1.95
C CYS A 206 9.90 13.68 -2.34
N GLU A 207 8.94 13.80 -3.26
CA GLU A 207 8.14 12.65 -3.71
C GLU A 207 9.01 11.55 -4.35
N TYR A 208 9.97 11.92 -5.19
CA TYR A 208 10.94 10.95 -5.71
C TYR A 208 11.72 10.25 -4.59
N PHE A 209 12.22 11.01 -3.62
CA PHE A 209 12.98 10.43 -2.51
C PHE A 209 12.12 9.68 -1.50
N LYS A 210 10.81 9.86 -1.48
CA LYS A 210 9.88 9.07 -0.69
C LYS A 210 9.89 7.61 -1.16
N ASP A 211 9.87 7.38 -2.47
CA ASP A 211 9.95 6.04 -3.05
C ASP A 211 11.32 5.40 -2.77
N VAL A 212 12.41 6.14 -2.95
CA VAL A 212 13.76 5.70 -2.59
C VAL A 212 13.86 5.39 -1.10
N SER A 213 13.35 6.28 -0.25
CA SER A 213 13.33 6.14 1.21
C SER A 213 12.58 4.88 1.65
N ALA A 214 11.46 4.56 1.01
CA ALA A 214 10.68 3.36 1.30
C ALA A 214 11.50 2.08 1.08
N SER A 215 12.45 2.08 0.16
CA SER A 215 13.34 0.96 -0.14
C SER A 215 14.57 0.84 0.80
N ILE A 216 14.72 1.76 1.76
CA ILE A 216 15.89 1.81 2.66
C ILE A 216 15.46 1.63 4.11
N ASP A 217 15.98 0.60 4.78
CA ASP A 217 15.53 0.20 6.11
C ASP A 217 15.95 1.14 7.24
N THR A 218 17.16 1.75 7.16
CA THR A 218 17.69 2.56 8.26
C THR A 218 18.04 3.98 7.83
N ASP A 219 17.95 4.91 8.76
CA ASP A 219 18.28 6.32 8.52
C ASP A 219 19.77 6.53 8.25
N GLU A 220 20.64 5.75 8.90
CA GLU A 220 22.08 5.78 8.70
C GLU A 220 22.45 5.39 7.28
N TYR A 221 21.81 4.34 6.73
CA TYR A 221 22.05 3.94 5.35
C TYR A 221 21.52 4.96 4.36
N PHE A 222 20.35 5.55 4.62
CA PHE A 222 19.82 6.65 3.82
C PHE A 222 20.77 7.86 3.79
N ALA A 223 21.27 8.27 4.96
CA ALA A 223 22.23 9.36 5.08
C ALA A 223 23.54 9.08 4.32
N ALA A 224 24.08 7.85 4.45
CA ALA A 224 25.29 7.45 3.74
C ALA A 224 25.08 7.45 2.21
N MET A 225 23.94 6.95 1.74
CA MET A 225 23.56 6.98 0.32
C MET A 225 23.46 8.41 -0.20
N MET A 226 22.72 9.29 0.49
CA MET A 226 22.56 10.69 0.12
C MET A 226 23.90 11.42 0.12
N THR A 227 24.73 11.22 1.16
CA THR A 227 26.07 11.85 1.24
C THR A 227 26.96 11.41 0.10
N SER A 228 26.96 10.11 -0.24
CA SER A 228 27.76 9.56 -1.34
C SER A 228 27.28 10.07 -2.70
N ALA A 229 25.97 10.01 -2.96
CA ALA A 229 25.39 10.39 -4.25
C ALA A 229 25.54 11.89 -4.53
N TRP A 230 25.31 12.72 -3.51
CA TRP A 230 25.28 14.17 -3.64
C TRP A 230 26.55 14.86 -3.14
N LYS A 231 27.52 14.10 -2.58
CA LYS A 231 28.75 14.65 -1.99
C LYS A 231 28.45 15.74 -0.95
N LEU A 232 27.49 15.45 -0.05
CA LEU A 232 27.04 16.33 1.03
C LEU A 232 28.07 16.43 2.15
#